data_4fa86904fe02c39927686c4b9681ea79
#
_entry.id   4fa86904fe02c39927686c4b9681ea79
#
_cell.length_a   1.000
_cell.length_b   1.000
_cell.length_c   1.000
_cell.angle_alpha   90.00
_cell.angle_beta   90.00
_cell.angle_gamma   90.00
#
_symmetry.space_group_name_H-M   'P 1'
#
loop_
_entity.id
_entity.type
_entity.pdbx_description
1 polymer ?
#
loop_
_entity_poly.entity_id
_entity_poly.type
_entity_poly.pdbx_seq_one_letter_code
_entity_poly.pdbx_strand_id
1 'polypeptide(L)'
;MQSLVFNLEHKISLYTGHAMALHLDDQYLTKPARETTEKIVLYVASMARYGKSPYIYPLHGLGELPQSFARLSAIYGGTYMLDRAADEILYENGVAVGIRSGSETAKAKQIICDPSYAKDKVKTTGQVVRAICFLKHPIPNTTEADSVQIVIPQNELGRKHDVYVASVSSNHAVCPKDMYLAIVSTIVETEDPESEIKAGLDVLGPIHDKFVHVSAIEEPTSDGKAEQVFVSKSYDATSHFETVCDDVKSIYKRMTGSDLVLKKRSEKDHIEA
;
A
#
# COMPACT_ATOMS: atom_id res chain seq x y z
N MET A 1 27.74 24.71 -18.93
CA MET A 1 27.99 24.33 -17.53
C MET A 1 26.77 24.55 -16.63
N GLN A 2 26.10 25.71 -16.66
CA GLN A 2 24.87 25.96 -15.87
C GLN A 2 23.70 24.98 -16.14
N SER A 3 23.48 24.56 -17.39
CA SER A 3 22.39 23.61 -17.71
C SER A 3 22.63 22.19 -17.17
N LEU A 4 23.86 21.75 -17.03
CA LEU A 4 24.21 20.44 -16.47
C LEU A 4 24.06 20.43 -14.94
N VAL A 5 24.41 21.52 -14.26
CA VAL A 5 24.22 21.66 -12.80
C VAL A 5 22.74 21.73 -12.46
N PHE A 6 21.95 22.51 -13.19
CA PHE A 6 20.50 22.61 -13.00
C PHE A 6 19.79 21.26 -13.21
N ASN A 7 20.23 20.48 -14.20
CA ASN A 7 19.67 19.16 -14.45
C ASN A 7 20.05 18.14 -13.37
N LEU A 8 21.23 18.26 -12.75
CA LEU A 8 21.68 17.40 -11.67
C LEU A 8 20.93 17.71 -10.37
N GLU A 9 20.77 19.00 -10.02
CA GLU A 9 20.00 19.42 -8.84
C GLU A 9 18.54 18.97 -8.92
N HIS A 10 17.93 19.10 -10.11
CA HIS A 10 16.57 18.63 -10.33
C HIS A 10 16.45 17.12 -10.16
N LYS A 11 17.34 16.32 -10.75
CA LYS A 11 17.35 14.86 -10.59
C LYS A 11 17.57 14.41 -9.14
N ILE A 12 18.46 15.08 -8.41
CA ILE A 12 18.69 14.81 -6.99
C ILE A 12 17.41 15.12 -6.19
N SER A 13 16.76 16.23 -6.47
CA SER A 13 15.52 16.63 -5.80
C SER A 13 14.41 15.61 -6.01
N LEU A 14 14.22 15.14 -7.26
CA LEU A 14 13.25 14.10 -7.60
C LEU A 14 13.54 12.78 -6.89
N TYR A 15 14.78 12.30 -6.97
CA TYR A 15 15.17 11.08 -6.26
C TYR A 15 14.91 11.19 -4.76
N THR A 16 15.28 12.32 -4.16
CA THR A 16 15.09 12.56 -2.74
C THR A 16 13.60 12.62 -2.35
N GLY A 17 12.79 13.27 -3.16
CA GLY A 17 11.36 13.42 -2.91
C GLY A 17 10.56 12.13 -3.13
N HIS A 18 10.70 11.50 -4.31
CA HIS A 18 9.87 10.36 -4.68
C HIS A 18 10.40 9.02 -4.14
N ALA A 19 11.73 8.78 -4.19
CA ALA A 19 12.30 7.49 -3.80
C ALA A 19 12.68 7.38 -2.33
N MET A 20 13.08 8.49 -1.68
CA MET A 20 13.46 8.47 -0.26
C MET A 20 12.34 8.98 0.64
N ALA A 21 11.72 10.11 0.31
CA ALA A 21 10.66 10.69 1.12
C ALA A 21 9.26 10.19 0.73
N LEU A 22 9.13 9.39 -0.34
CA LEU A 22 7.88 8.76 -0.80
C LEU A 22 6.73 9.75 -1.03
N HIS A 23 7.07 10.96 -1.53
CA HIS A 23 6.05 11.88 -2.01
C HIS A 23 5.42 11.35 -3.30
N LEU A 24 4.12 11.53 -3.44
CA LEU A 24 3.34 11.03 -4.58
C LEU A 24 3.25 12.02 -5.74
N ASP A 25 3.67 13.27 -5.51
CA ASP A 25 3.68 14.37 -6.46
C ASP A 25 4.76 15.41 -6.10
N ASP A 26 4.95 16.41 -6.96
CA ASP A 26 5.96 17.46 -6.80
C ASP A 26 5.55 18.61 -5.87
N GLN A 27 4.39 18.54 -5.18
CA GLN A 27 3.94 19.62 -4.29
C GLN A 27 4.91 19.88 -3.13
N TYR A 28 5.69 18.88 -2.71
CA TYR A 28 6.69 19.02 -1.66
C TYR A 28 7.76 20.07 -1.99
N LEU A 29 8.03 20.33 -3.27
CA LEU A 29 9.01 21.34 -3.71
C LEU A 29 8.64 22.76 -3.28
N THR A 30 7.35 23.02 -3.03
CA THR A 30 6.83 24.32 -2.63
C THR A 30 6.42 24.39 -1.15
N LYS A 31 6.54 23.27 -0.42
CA LYS A 31 6.21 23.16 1.01
C LYS A 31 7.46 23.31 1.88
N PRO A 32 7.30 23.62 3.19
CA PRO A 32 8.42 23.62 4.13
C PRO A 32 9.12 22.25 4.15
N ALA A 33 10.44 22.25 4.10
CA ALA A 33 11.28 21.06 3.98
C ALA A 33 11.21 20.10 5.19
N ARG A 34 10.60 20.51 6.31
CA ARG A 34 10.59 19.73 7.56
C ARG A 34 9.99 18.34 7.38
N GLU A 35 8.81 18.25 6.78
CA GLU A 35 8.14 16.95 6.56
C GLU A 35 8.99 16.03 5.68
N THR A 36 9.52 16.55 4.57
CA THR A 36 10.40 15.81 3.67
C THR A 36 11.68 15.34 4.41
N THR A 37 12.25 16.20 5.26
CA THR A 37 13.43 15.85 6.06
C THR A 37 13.12 14.73 7.06
N GLU A 38 11.97 14.78 7.75
CA GLU A 38 11.54 13.73 8.67
C GLU A 38 11.37 12.38 7.96
N LYS A 39 10.80 12.37 6.76
CA LYS A 39 10.67 11.17 5.91
C LYS A 39 12.04 10.62 5.45
N ILE A 40 12.97 11.49 5.05
CA ILE A 40 14.34 11.08 4.69
C ILE A 40 15.07 10.49 5.90
N VAL A 41 14.93 11.09 7.08
CA VAL A 41 15.50 10.54 8.33
C VAL A 41 14.93 9.13 8.61
N LEU A 42 13.65 8.93 8.41
CA LEU A 42 13.02 7.60 8.54
C LEU A 42 13.61 6.60 7.54
N TYR A 43 13.79 6.98 6.28
CA TYR A 43 14.41 6.15 5.25
C TYR A 43 15.84 5.73 5.66
N VAL A 44 16.67 6.69 6.08
CA VAL A 44 18.06 6.42 6.49
C VAL A 44 18.11 5.56 7.76
N ALA A 45 17.24 5.82 8.73
CA ALA A 45 17.14 5.01 9.95
C ALA A 45 16.69 3.57 9.63
N SER A 46 15.81 3.38 8.66
CA SER A 46 15.36 2.06 8.19
C SER A 46 16.50 1.32 7.49
N MET A 47 17.28 1.98 6.65
CA MET A 47 18.50 1.41 6.06
C MET A 47 19.49 0.93 7.13
N ALA A 48 19.74 1.76 8.14
CA ALA A 48 20.64 1.39 9.25
C ALA A 48 20.10 0.19 10.06
N ARG A 49 18.78 0.07 10.18
CA ARG A 49 18.11 -0.98 10.96
C ARG A 49 18.05 -2.31 10.24
N TYR A 50 17.73 -2.30 8.94
CA TYR A 50 17.47 -3.52 8.16
C TYR A 50 18.66 -3.93 7.27
N GLY A 51 19.69 -3.12 7.18
CA GLY A 51 20.93 -3.40 6.47
C GLY A 51 20.89 -2.97 5.00
N LYS A 52 20.52 -3.87 4.08
CA LYS A 52 20.64 -3.60 2.64
C LYS A 52 19.47 -2.82 2.03
N SER A 53 18.36 -2.68 2.74
CA SER A 53 17.14 -2.05 2.23
C SER A 53 16.41 -1.30 3.35
N PRO A 54 15.75 -0.17 3.06
CA PRO A 54 14.85 0.50 4.00
C PRO A 54 13.51 -0.21 4.14
N TYR A 55 13.20 -1.18 3.27
CA TYR A 55 11.94 -1.89 3.20
C TYR A 55 12.08 -3.31 3.74
N ILE A 56 10.97 -3.83 4.25
CA ILE A 56 10.79 -5.22 4.61
C ILE A 56 9.68 -5.82 3.76
N TYR A 57 9.83 -7.09 3.43
CA TYR A 57 8.82 -7.88 2.73
C TYR A 57 8.63 -9.20 3.47
N PRO A 58 7.39 -9.61 3.79
CA PRO A 58 7.17 -10.84 4.54
C PRO A 58 7.46 -12.07 3.69
N LEU A 59 8.08 -13.09 4.27
CA LEU A 59 8.17 -14.41 3.65
C LEU A 59 6.75 -14.94 3.42
N HIS A 60 6.57 -15.69 2.32
CA HIS A 60 5.29 -16.19 1.82
C HIS A 60 4.31 -15.11 1.34
N GLY A 61 4.76 -13.85 1.22
CA GLY A 61 4.01 -12.77 0.59
C GLY A 61 3.21 -11.89 1.54
N LEU A 62 2.57 -10.89 0.97
CA LEU A 62 1.87 -9.84 1.72
C LEU A 62 0.66 -10.36 2.51
N GLY A 63 0.11 -11.52 2.15
CA GLY A 63 -0.96 -12.19 2.91
C GLY A 63 -0.57 -12.55 4.34
N GLU A 64 0.72 -12.66 4.65
CA GLU A 64 1.21 -12.92 6.01
C GLU A 64 0.93 -11.76 6.97
N LEU A 65 0.81 -10.53 6.49
CA LEU A 65 0.45 -9.39 7.34
C LEU A 65 -0.94 -9.55 7.97
N PRO A 66 -2.04 -9.72 7.20
CA PRO A 66 -3.35 -9.97 7.79
C PRO A 66 -3.39 -11.27 8.61
N GLN A 67 -2.68 -12.32 8.23
CA GLN A 67 -2.60 -13.56 9.02
C GLN A 67 -1.94 -13.33 10.39
N SER A 68 -0.86 -12.57 10.44
CA SER A 68 -0.18 -12.23 11.70
C SER A 68 -1.06 -11.39 12.61
N PHE A 69 -1.78 -10.41 12.07
CA PHE A 69 -2.73 -9.60 12.83
C PHE A 69 -3.97 -10.41 13.26
N ALA A 70 -4.45 -11.35 12.44
CA ALA A 70 -5.51 -12.27 12.81
C ALA A 70 -5.10 -13.13 14.01
N ARG A 71 -3.88 -13.70 13.99
CA ARG A 71 -3.33 -14.45 15.12
C ARG A 71 -3.22 -13.58 16.37
N LEU A 72 -2.70 -12.36 16.24
CA LEU A 72 -2.59 -11.43 17.36
C LEU A 72 -3.97 -11.09 17.94
N SER A 73 -4.97 -10.81 17.11
CA SER A 73 -6.34 -10.56 17.52
C SER A 73 -6.93 -11.75 18.27
N ALA A 74 -6.69 -12.99 17.79
CA ALA A 74 -7.19 -14.21 18.45
C ALA A 74 -6.63 -14.38 19.86
N ILE A 75 -5.38 -14.00 20.14
CA ILE A 75 -4.79 -14.02 21.49
C ILE A 75 -5.57 -13.13 22.46
N TYR A 76 -6.16 -12.05 21.96
CA TYR A 76 -7.00 -11.13 22.73
C TYR A 76 -8.50 -11.45 22.64
N GLY A 77 -8.87 -12.65 22.22
CA GLY A 77 -10.26 -13.12 22.15
C GLY A 77 -11.02 -12.76 20.88
N GLY A 78 -10.32 -12.27 19.84
CA GLY A 78 -10.92 -12.03 18.54
C GLY A 78 -11.28 -13.35 17.84
N THR A 79 -12.42 -13.37 17.15
CA THR A 79 -12.87 -14.52 16.35
C THR A 79 -12.80 -14.19 14.87
N TYR A 80 -12.17 -15.08 14.08
CA TYR A 80 -12.13 -15.00 12.63
C TYR A 80 -12.98 -16.11 12.03
N MET A 81 -13.85 -15.73 11.11
CA MET A 81 -14.71 -16.64 10.37
C MET A 81 -14.37 -16.50 8.89
N LEU A 82 -13.56 -17.43 8.38
CA LEU A 82 -13.20 -17.51 6.97
C LEU A 82 -14.35 -18.12 6.16
N ASP A 83 -14.39 -17.82 4.86
CA ASP A 83 -15.43 -18.28 3.93
C ASP A 83 -16.85 -17.93 4.41
N ARG A 84 -16.98 -16.76 5.01
CA ARG A 84 -18.24 -16.19 5.48
C ARG A 84 -18.45 -14.81 4.89
N ALA A 85 -19.37 -14.71 3.91
CA ALA A 85 -19.76 -13.41 3.37
C ALA A 85 -20.59 -12.64 4.41
N ALA A 86 -20.35 -11.34 4.53
CA ALA A 86 -21.25 -10.42 5.20
C ALA A 86 -22.24 -9.89 4.16
N ASP A 87 -23.51 -10.33 4.22
CA ASP A 87 -24.51 -10.00 3.21
C ASP A 87 -25.07 -8.59 3.40
N GLU A 88 -25.16 -8.14 4.65
CA GLU A 88 -25.83 -6.89 5.00
C GLU A 88 -25.34 -6.33 6.34
N ILE A 89 -25.22 -5.02 6.41
CA ILE A 89 -25.05 -4.27 7.67
C ILE A 89 -26.46 -3.95 8.19
N LEU A 90 -26.74 -4.31 9.45
CA LEU A 90 -28.02 -4.11 10.09
C LEU A 90 -28.04 -2.78 10.85
N TYR A 91 -29.11 -2.01 10.68
CA TYR A 91 -29.27 -0.69 11.29
C TYR A 91 -30.52 -0.64 12.17
N GLU A 92 -30.41 0.07 13.31
CA GLU A 92 -31.52 0.53 14.14
C GLU A 92 -31.41 2.04 14.33
N ASN A 93 -32.43 2.78 13.97
CA ASN A 93 -32.46 4.25 14.05
C ASN A 93 -31.24 4.94 13.35
N GLY A 94 -30.76 4.37 12.24
CA GLY A 94 -29.64 4.89 11.47
C GLY A 94 -28.24 4.56 12.04
N VAL A 95 -28.16 3.76 13.10
CA VAL A 95 -26.90 3.31 13.71
C VAL A 95 -26.72 1.81 13.46
N ALA A 96 -25.55 1.39 13.05
CA ALA A 96 -25.23 -0.02 12.85
C ALA A 96 -25.29 -0.79 14.17
N VAL A 97 -25.96 -1.95 14.17
CA VAL A 97 -26.14 -2.82 15.33
C VAL A 97 -25.57 -4.22 15.10
N GLY A 98 -25.15 -4.53 13.91
CA GLY A 98 -24.60 -5.84 13.56
C GLY A 98 -24.50 -6.08 12.06
N ILE A 99 -24.21 -7.33 11.72
CA ILE A 99 -24.16 -7.82 10.33
C ILE A 99 -24.98 -9.11 10.21
N ARG A 100 -25.49 -9.36 9.01
CA ARG A 100 -26.11 -10.64 8.65
C ARG A 100 -25.18 -11.41 7.71
N SER A 101 -25.10 -12.72 7.91
CA SER A 101 -24.37 -13.68 7.08
C SER A 101 -25.22 -14.93 6.92
N GLY A 102 -25.86 -15.10 5.77
CA GLY A 102 -26.87 -16.13 5.56
C GLY A 102 -28.05 -16.02 6.54
N SER A 103 -28.28 -17.06 7.30
CA SER A 103 -29.31 -17.09 8.34
C SER A 103 -28.84 -16.59 9.71
N GLU A 104 -27.55 -16.30 9.88
CA GLU A 104 -26.94 -15.90 11.15
C GLU A 104 -26.78 -14.39 11.25
N THR A 105 -26.86 -13.88 12.47
CA THR A 105 -26.66 -12.45 12.77
C THR A 105 -25.62 -12.31 13.87
N ALA A 106 -24.61 -11.48 13.63
CA ALA A 106 -23.64 -11.07 14.62
C ALA A 106 -23.91 -9.62 15.05
N LYS A 107 -24.08 -9.39 16.36
CA LYS A 107 -24.27 -8.05 16.93
C LYS A 107 -22.92 -7.36 17.10
N ALA A 108 -22.86 -6.08 16.75
CA ALA A 108 -21.68 -5.26 16.90
C ALA A 108 -22.06 -3.82 17.27
N LYS A 109 -21.21 -3.14 18.01
CA LYS A 109 -21.36 -1.71 18.34
C LYS A 109 -20.72 -0.81 17.27
N GLN A 110 -19.73 -1.31 16.56
CA GLN A 110 -18.98 -0.63 15.54
C GLN A 110 -18.61 -1.63 14.44
N ILE A 111 -18.61 -1.18 13.21
CA ILE A 111 -18.25 -1.99 12.04
C ILE A 111 -17.10 -1.30 11.30
N ILE A 112 -16.06 -2.04 10.98
CA ILE A 112 -15.01 -1.63 10.04
C ILE A 112 -15.15 -2.52 8.83
N CYS A 113 -15.14 -1.93 7.64
CA CYS A 113 -15.19 -2.69 6.40
C CYS A 113 -14.40 -1.99 5.29
N ASP A 114 -14.09 -2.73 4.24
CA ASP A 114 -13.61 -2.15 3.00
C ASP A 114 -14.79 -1.61 2.15
N PRO A 115 -14.50 -0.83 1.09
CA PRO A 115 -15.53 -0.25 0.23
C PRO A 115 -16.52 -1.24 -0.38
N SER A 116 -16.14 -2.51 -0.56
CA SER A 116 -16.99 -3.51 -1.21
C SER A 116 -18.26 -3.83 -0.42
N TYR A 117 -18.22 -3.67 0.91
CA TYR A 117 -19.34 -3.93 1.83
C TYR A 117 -20.26 -2.72 2.05
N ALA A 118 -19.86 -1.53 1.60
CA ALA A 118 -20.59 -0.28 1.88
C ALA A 118 -20.55 0.66 0.66
N LYS A 119 -21.00 0.19 -0.49
CA LYS A 119 -20.96 0.91 -1.78
C LYS A 119 -21.71 2.23 -1.77
N ASP A 120 -22.76 2.33 -0.97
CA ASP A 120 -23.56 3.55 -0.75
C ASP A 120 -22.83 4.62 0.09
N LYS A 121 -21.73 4.27 0.74
CA LYS A 121 -20.97 5.15 1.65
C LYS A 121 -19.60 5.57 1.10
N VAL A 122 -19.32 5.23 -0.13
CA VAL A 122 -18.06 5.57 -0.80
C VAL A 122 -18.31 6.31 -2.11
N LYS A 123 -17.29 7.02 -2.56
CA LYS A 123 -17.23 7.66 -3.88
C LYS A 123 -15.99 7.17 -4.61
N THR A 124 -16.10 6.94 -5.90
CA THR A 124 -14.95 6.67 -6.76
C THR A 124 -14.20 7.96 -7.03
N THR A 125 -12.89 7.99 -6.77
CA THR A 125 -12.02 9.15 -6.97
C THR A 125 -11.02 8.96 -8.11
N GLY A 126 -10.86 7.74 -8.60
CA GLY A 126 -9.96 7.38 -9.68
C GLY A 126 -9.91 5.88 -9.93
N GLN A 127 -8.89 5.45 -10.64
CA GLN A 127 -8.62 4.04 -10.90
C GLN A 127 -7.11 3.76 -10.80
N VAL A 128 -6.77 2.52 -10.44
CA VAL A 128 -5.41 1.99 -10.47
C VAL A 128 -5.35 0.89 -11.51
N VAL A 129 -4.35 0.96 -12.39
CA VAL A 129 -3.95 -0.18 -13.21
C VAL A 129 -2.77 -0.89 -12.54
N ARG A 130 -2.84 -2.22 -12.48
CA ARG A 130 -1.79 -3.06 -11.89
C ARG A 130 -1.56 -4.28 -12.76
N ALA A 131 -0.30 -4.50 -13.14
CA ALA A 131 0.14 -5.73 -13.79
C ALA A 131 0.91 -6.60 -12.79
N ILE A 132 0.57 -7.88 -12.73
CA ILE A 132 1.36 -8.92 -12.07
C ILE A 132 2.10 -9.68 -13.15
N CYS A 133 3.42 -9.71 -13.08
CA CYS A 133 4.29 -10.28 -14.10
C CYS A 133 5.16 -11.39 -13.53
N PHE A 134 5.27 -12.49 -14.25
CA PHE A 134 6.21 -13.56 -13.94
C PHE A 134 7.44 -13.46 -14.85
N LEU A 135 8.62 -13.46 -14.23
CA LEU A 135 9.90 -13.38 -14.92
C LEU A 135 10.72 -14.63 -14.62
N LYS A 136 11.59 -15.03 -15.58
CA LYS A 136 12.58 -16.10 -15.42
C LYS A 136 14.01 -15.58 -15.26
N HIS A 137 14.14 -14.32 -14.91
CA HIS A 137 15.40 -13.61 -14.70
C HIS A 137 15.19 -12.46 -13.71
N PRO A 138 16.21 -11.97 -13.03
CA PRO A 138 16.14 -10.74 -12.27
C PRO A 138 15.91 -9.53 -13.21
N ILE A 139 15.43 -8.43 -12.68
CA ILE A 139 15.30 -7.20 -13.48
C ILE A 139 16.67 -6.79 -14.02
N PRO A 140 16.82 -6.52 -15.33
CA PRO A 140 18.10 -6.12 -15.91
C PRO A 140 18.74 -4.92 -15.21
N ASN A 141 20.07 -4.90 -15.12
CA ASN A 141 20.86 -3.82 -14.51
C ASN A 141 20.64 -3.58 -13.00
N THR A 142 20.09 -4.55 -12.28
CA THR A 142 19.89 -4.47 -10.82
C THR A 142 20.90 -5.28 -10.01
N THR A 143 22.02 -5.66 -10.61
CA THR A 143 23.06 -6.49 -9.98
C THR A 143 22.49 -7.81 -9.44
N GLU A 144 21.58 -8.41 -10.20
CA GLU A 144 20.90 -9.69 -9.88
C GLU A 144 20.20 -9.67 -8.50
N ALA A 145 19.64 -8.51 -8.12
CA ALA A 145 19.02 -8.35 -6.82
C ALA A 145 17.79 -9.26 -6.66
N ASP A 146 17.67 -9.89 -5.51
CA ASP A 146 16.55 -10.75 -5.12
C ASP A 146 15.24 -9.98 -4.94
N SER A 147 15.33 -8.72 -4.58
CA SER A 147 14.20 -7.79 -4.49
C SER A 147 14.59 -6.41 -4.98
N VAL A 148 13.69 -5.78 -5.70
CA VAL A 148 13.90 -4.46 -6.33
C VAL A 148 12.64 -3.64 -6.19
N GLN A 149 12.80 -2.37 -5.86
CA GLN A 149 11.75 -1.37 -6.00
C GLN A 149 12.26 -0.24 -6.90
N ILE A 150 11.49 0.10 -7.93
CA ILE A 150 11.79 1.19 -8.85
C ILE A 150 10.59 2.13 -8.84
N VAL A 151 10.86 3.41 -8.72
CA VAL A 151 9.88 4.48 -8.92
C VAL A 151 10.30 5.24 -10.17
N ILE A 152 9.42 5.31 -11.16
CA ILE A 152 9.61 6.13 -12.35
C ILE A 152 8.81 7.42 -12.12
N PRO A 153 9.50 8.56 -11.91
CA PRO A 153 8.82 9.81 -11.58
C PRO A 153 7.91 10.28 -12.70
N GLN A 154 6.79 10.86 -12.34
CA GLN A 154 5.74 11.34 -13.22
C GLN A 154 6.25 12.28 -14.32
N ASN A 155 7.17 13.17 -14.02
CA ASN A 155 7.71 14.17 -14.94
C ASN A 155 8.64 13.57 -16.00
N GLU A 156 9.29 12.43 -15.76
CA GLU A 156 10.07 11.70 -16.78
C GLU A 156 9.17 11.14 -17.89
N LEU A 157 7.89 10.91 -17.59
CA LEU A 157 6.91 10.35 -18.51
C LEU A 157 5.84 11.37 -18.96
N GLY A 158 5.92 12.63 -18.51
CA GLY A 158 4.90 13.65 -18.79
C GLY A 158 3.54 13.34 -18.19
N ARG A 159 3.50 12.64 -17.05
CA ARG A 159 2.31 12.21 -16.33
C ARG A 159 2.10 13.04 -15.06
N LYS A 160 0.97 12.78 -14.36
CA LYS A 160 0.65 13.38 -13.05
C LYS A 160 1.00 12.46 -11.89
N HIS A 161 1.18 11.16 -12.15
CA HIS A 161 1.45 10.14 -11.14
C HIS A 161 2.62 9.26 -11.54
N ASP A 162 3.38 8.82 -10.56
CA ASP A 162 4.52 7.93 -10.73
C ASP A 162 4.09 6.54 -11.19
N VAL A 163 5.01 5.83 -11.82
CA VAL A 163 4.89 4.40 -12.10
C VAL A 163 5.74 3.63 -11.11
N TYR A 164 5.13 2.70 -10.39
CA TYR A 164 5.79 1.89 -9.39
C TYR A 164 6.07 0.50 -9.93
N VAL A 165 7.29 0.00 -9.70
CA VAL A 165 7.71 -1.35 -10.01
C VAL A 165 8.29 -1.98 -8.75
N ALA A 166 7.77 -3.15 -8.37
CA ALA A 166 8.32 -3.95 -7.28
C ALA A 166 8.54 -5.37 -7.78
N SER A 167 9.69 -5.97 -7.47
CA SER A 167 10.00 -7.35 -7.82
C SER A 167 10.58 -8.08 -6.63
N VAL A 168 10.19 -9.33 -6.46
CA VAL A 168 10.69 -10.27 -5.44
C VAL A 168 10.98 -11.62 -6.07
N SER A 169 11.99 -12.31 -5.55
CA SER A 169 12.41 -13.62 -6.03
C SER A 169 11.79 -14.77 -5.23
N SER A 170 12.12 -15.98 -5.62
CA SER A 170 11.80 -17.22 -4.88
C SER A 170 12.35 -17.25 -3.46
N ASN A 171 13.35 -16.43 -3.12
CA ASN A 171 13.87 -16.31 -1.74
C ASN A 171 12.82 -15.72 -0.77
N HIS A 172 11.79 -15.08 -1.30
CA HIS A 172 10.63 -14.59 -0.54
C HIS A 172 9.50 -15.64 -0.42
N ALA A 173 9.71 -16.86 -0.96
CA ALA A 173 8.75 -17.97 -0.94
C ALA A 173 7.38 -17.64 -1.58
N VAL A 174 7.37 -16.80 -2.61
CA VAL A 174 6.16 -16.36 -3.34
C VAL A 174 6.06 -16.91 -4.76
N CYS A 175 7.14 -17.50 -5.27
CA CYS A 175 7.19 -18.11 -6.60
C CYS A 175 8.17 -19.29 -6.59
N PRO A 176 8.13 -20.17 -7.61
CA PRO A 176 9.09 -21.26 -7.76
C PRO A 176 10.54 -20.78 -7.87
N LYS A 177 11.49 -21.69 -7.59
CA LYS A 177 12.91 -21.41 -7.79
C LYS A 177 13.16 -20.93 -9.22
N ASP A 178 14.11 -20.01 -9.37
CA ASP A 178 14.51 -19.40 -10.65
C ASP A 178 13.40 -18.57 -11.31
N MET A 179 12.38 -18.18 -10.54
CA MET A 179 11.35 -17.24 -10.97
C MET A 179 11.32 -15.99 -10.09
N TYR A 180 10.79 -14.92 -10.67
CA TYR A 180 10.57 -13.63 -10.01
C TYR A 180 9.12 -13.19 -10.23
N LEU A 181 8.53 -12.63 -9.20
CA LEU A 181 7.22 -11.99 -9.26
C LEU A 181 7.43 -10.47 -9.28
N ALA A 182 6.97 -9.81 -10.33
CA ALA A 182 7.03 -8.36 -10.43
C ALA A 182 5.62 -7.77 -10.50
N ILE A 183 5.46 -6.61 -9.87
CA ILE A 183 4.22 -5.82 -9.90
C ILE A 183 4.54 -4.46 -10.49
N VAL A 184 3.78 -4.05 -11.51
CA VAL A 184 3.84 -2.71 -12.09
C VAL A 184 2.50 -2.03 -11.87
N SER A 185 2.48 -0.81 -11.35
CA SER A 185 1.24 -0.10 -11.06
C SER A 185 1.36 1.40 -11.20
N THR A 186 0.24 2.04 -11.59
CA THR A 186 0.09 3.50 -11.60
C THR A 186 -1.38 3.90 -11.48
N ILE A 187 -1.63 5.16 -11.19
CA ILE A 187 -2.97 5.75 -11.26
C ILE A 187 -3.33 5.94 -12.73
N VAL A 188 -4.55 5.58 -13.10
CA VAL A 188 -5.06 5.72 -14.47
C VAL A 188 -5.37 7.18 -14.77
N GLU A 189 -4.86 7.68 -15.88
CA GLU A 189 -5.04 9.06 -16.35
C GLU A 189 -5.72 9.14 -17.71
N THR A 190 -5.75 8.04 -18.47
CA THR A 190 -6.27 7.97 -19.84
C THR A 190 -7.28 6.83 -20.01
N GLU A 191 -7.87 6.71 -21.20
CA GLU A 191 -8.80 5.63 -21.53
C GLU A 191 -8.10 4.30 -21.86
N ASP A 192 -6.75 4.29 -21.96
CA ASP A 192 -5.94 3.08 -22.18
C ASP A 192 -5.03 2.80 -20.98
N PRO A 193 -5.55 2.20 -19.91
CA PRO A 193 -4.79 1.96 -18.69
C PRO A 193 -3.56 1.07 -18.89
N GLU A 194 -3.59 0.12 -19.82
CA GLU A 194 -2.46 -0.78 -20.04
C GLU A 194 -1.27 -0.07 -20.64
N SER A 195 -1.50 0.89 -21.53
CA SER A 195 -0.42 1.70 -22.11
C SER A 195 0.32 2.52 -21.06
N GLU A 196 -0.36 2.91 -19.99
CA GLU A 196 0.19 3.76 -18.93
C GLU A 196 1.25 3.08 -18.06
N ILE A 197 1.22 1.76 -17.96
CA ILE A 197 2.24 0.97 -17.24
C ILE A 197 3.36 0.49 -18.16
N LYS A 198 3.33 0.83 -19.44
CA LYS A 198 4.31 0.36 -20.43
C LYS A 198 5.76 0.66 -20.03
N ALA A 199 6.05 1.86 -19.55
CA ALA A 199 7.39 2.24 -19.12
C ALA A 199 7.90 1.33 -17.98
N GLY A 200 7.03 0.96 -17.03
CA GLY A 200 7.36 0.01 -15.98
C GLY A 200 7.54 -1.42 -16.50
N LEU A 201 6.71 -1.85 -17.46
CA LEU A 201 6.85 -3.17 -18.09
C LEU A 201 8.15 -3.27 -18.91
N ASP A 202 8.53 -2.22 -19.62
CA ASP A 202 9.76 -2.18 -20.42
C ASP A 202 11.02 -2.36 -19.55
N VAL A 203 11.00 -1.88 -18.30
CA VAL A 203 12.12 -2.04 -17.34
C VAL A 203 12.28 -3.51 -16.90
N LEU A 204 11.22 -4.29 -16.90
CA LEU A 204 11.27 -5.70 -16.47
C LEU A 204 12.08 -6.60 -17.42
N GLY A 205 12.23 -6.20 -18.71
CA GLY A 205 12.77 -7.07 -19.73
C GLY A 205 11.76 -8.13 -20.22
N PRO A 206 12.18 -9.32 -20.69
CA PRO A 206 11.28 -10.35 -21.18
C PRO A 206 10.32 -10.87 -20.13
N ILE A 207 9.02 -10.68 -20.31
CA ILE A 207 7.97 -11.14 -19.38
C ILE A 207 7.52 -12.55 -19.82
N HIS A 208 7.50 -13.50 -18.88
CA HIS A 208 7.05 -14.86 -19.15
C HIS A 208 5.52 -14.95 -19.20
N ASP A 209 4.86 -14.33 -18.23
CA ASP A 209 3.41 -14.25 -18.17
C ASP A 209 2.98 -12.95 -17.47
N LYS A 210 1.79 -12.41 -17.83
CA LYS A 210 1.31 -11.13 -17.34
C LYS A 210 -0.20 -11.13 -17.14
N PHE A 211 -0.64 -10.62 -16.00
CA PHE A 211 -2.04 -10.40 -15.66
C PHE A 211 -2.25 -8.92 -15.34
N VAL A 212 -3.14 -8.27 -16.07
CA VAL A 212 -3.46 -6.85 -15.88
C VAL A 212 -4.85 -6.71 -15.27
N HIS A 213 -4.96 -5.89 -14.25
CA HIS A 213 -6.22 -5.58 -13.58
C HIS A 213 -6.36 -4.07 -13.36
N VAL A 214 -7.56 -3.56 -13.59
CA VAL A 214 -7.93 -2.17 -13.27
C VAL A 214 -8.95 -2.19 -12.15
N SER A 215 -8.68 -1.43 -11.09
CA SER A 215 -9.55 -1.33 -9.91
C SER A 215 -9.92 0.12 -9.63
N ALA A 216 -11.14 0.36 -9.14
CA ALA A 216 -11.56 1.67 -8.69
C ALA A 216 -10.81 2.07 -7.39
N ILE A 217 -10.50 3.35 -7.26
CA ILE A 217 -10.10 3.96 -6.00
C ILE A 217 -11.36 4.54 -5.39
N GLU A 218 -11.74 4.02 -4.24
CA GLU A 218 -12.93 4.41 -3.51
C GLU A 218 -12.54 5.03 -2.16
N GLU A 219 -13.17 6.14 -1.82
CA GLU A 219 -12.97 6.83 -0.55
C GLU A 219 -14.30 6.98 0.19
N PRO A 220 -14.30 6.86 1.52
CA PRO A 220 -15.51 7.06 2.32
C PRO A 220 -16.03 8.50 2.16
N THR A 221 -17.36 8.64 2.08
CA THR A 221 -18.04 9.95 1.97
C THR A 221 -18.26 10.64 3.30
N SER A 222 -18.09 9.90 4.41
CA SER A 222 -18.26 10.40 5.79
C SER A 222 -17.18 9.84 6.73
N ASP A 223 -17.12 10.38 7.95
CA ASP A 223 -16.20 9.88 8.98
C ASP A 223 -16.70 8.60 9.69
N GLY A 224 -17.92 8.17 9.41
CA GLY A 224 -18.55 6.94 9.92
C GLY A 224 -19.07 7.02 11.36
N LYS A 225 -18.86 8.13 12.08
CA LYS A 225 -19.22 8.24 13.50
C LYS A 225 -20.71 8.21 13.76
N ALA A 226 -21.51 8.88 12.91
CA ALA A 226 -22.94 8.96 13.10
C ALA A 226 -23.62 7.58 12.99
N GLU A 227 -23.15 6.76 12.05
CA GLU A 227 -23.71 5.45 11.73
C GLU A 227 -22.94 4.30 12.39
N GLN A 228 -21.77 4.56 12.98
CA GLN A 228 -20.84 3.57 13.56
C GLN A 228 -20.32 2.55 12.53
N VAL A 229 -20.20 3.00 11.25
CA VAL A 229 -19.62 2.22 10.15
C VAL A 229 -18.41 2.97 9.60
N PHE A 230 -17.24 2.39 9.76
CA PHE A 230 -15.95 2.98 9.40
C PHE A 230 -15.38 2.28 8.17
N VAL A 231 -15.55 2.91 7.02
CA VAL A 231 -15.07 2.36 5.75
C VAL A 231 -13.62 2.78 5.53
N SER A 232 -12.78 1.82 5.11
CA SER A 232 -11.40 2.08 4.70
C SER A 232 -11.34 2.72 3.32
N LYS A 233 -10.19 3.28 2.96
CA LYS A 233 -9.90 3.65 1.58
C LYS A 233 -9.50 2.43 0.76
N SER A 234 -9.64 2.52 -0.57
CA SER A 234 -9.03 1.55 -1.47
C SER A 234 -7.52 1.65 -1.47
N TYR A 235 -6.83 0.57 -1.84
CA TYR A 235 -5.38 0.60 -2.07
C TYR A 235 -5.06 1.44 -3.31
N ASP A 236 -4.05 2.30 -3.19
CA ASP A 236 -3.51 3.11 -4.28
C ASP A 236 -2.52 2.32 -5.15
N ALA A 237 -1.81 3.03 -6.04
CA ALA A 237 -0.82 2.42 -6.93
C ALA A 237 0.55 2.18 -6.27
N THR A 238 0.76 2.65 -5.04
CA THR A 238 2.08 2.59 -4.40
C THR A 238 2.50 1.15 -4.07
N SER A 239 3.80 0.92 -4.02
CA SER A 239 4.40 -0.37 -3.66
C SER A 239 4.87 -0.42 -2.20
N HIS A 240 4.44 0.52 -1.37
CA HIS A 240 4.77 0.62 0.06
C HIS A 240 3.51 0.79 0.92
N PHE A 241 3.64 0.61 2.24
CA PHE A 241 2.49 0.60 3.18
C PHE A 241 2.21 1.94 3.87
N GLU A 242 2.84 3.03 3.47
CA GLU A 242 2.72 4.30 4.19
C GLU A 242 1.28 4.81 4.18
N THR A 243 0.65 4.85 3.01
CA THR A 243 -0.74 5.29 2.86
C THR A 243 -1.73 4.37 3.57
N VAL A 244 -1.49 3.06 3.58
CA VAL A 244 -2.30 2.09 4.32
C VAL A 244 -2.16 2.31 5.84
N CYS A 245 -0.96 2.55 6.33
CA CYS A 245 -0.74 2.85 7.76
C CYS A 245 -1.45 4.14 8.18
N ASP A 246 -1.48 5.15 7.32
CA ASP A 246 -2.16 6.40 7.61
C ASP A 246 -3.69 6.23 7.62
N ASP A 247 -4.24 5.40 6.74
CA ASP A 247 -5.67 5.06 6.78
C ASP A 247 -6.03 4.29 8.05
N VAL A 248 -5.23 3.30 8.47
CA VAL A 248 -5.41 2.58 9.73
C VAL A 248 -5.42 3.53 10.93
N LYS A 249 -4.47 4.47 11.02
CA LYS A 249 -4.43 5.48 12.08
C LYS A 249 -5.66 6.39 12.04
N SER A 250 -6.09 6.79 10.84
CA SER A 250 -7.29 7.59 10.63
C SER A 250 -8.55 6.86 11.09
N ILE A 251 -8.72 5.58 10.71
CA ILE A 251 -9.85 4.75 11.16
C ILE A 251 -9.86 4.65 12.68
N TYR A 252 -8.73 4.32 13.29
CA TYR A 252 -8.61 4.22 14.73
C TYR A 252 -9.03 5.52 15.44
N LYS A 253 -8.54 6.67 14.95
CA LYS A 253 -8.89 7.99 15.50
C LYS A 253 -10.38 8.31 15.34
N ARG A 254 -10.98 7.97 14.19
CA ARG A 254 -12.42 8.15 13.95
C ARG A 254 -13.26 7.30 14.91
N MET A 255 -12.84 6.07 15.19
CA MET A 255 -13.54 5.13 16.07
C MET A 255 -13.42 5.49 17.54
N THR A 256 -12.21 5.83 17.98
CA THR A 256 -11.91 5.97 19.41
C THR A 256 -11.86 7.42 19.93
N GLY A 257 -11.74 8.38 18.99
CA GLY A 257 -11.49 9.80 19.30
C GLY A 257 -10.05 10.11 19.70
N SER A 258 -9.15 9.13 19.73
CA SER A 258 -7.76 9.24 20.18
C SER A 258 -6.79 8.80 19.09
N ASP A 259 -5.58 9.33 19.09
CA ASP A 259 -4.53 8.86 18.19
C ASP A 259 -4.04 7.47 18.59
N LEU A 260 -3.71 6.64 17.59
CA LEU A 260 -3.10 5.34 17.81
C LEU A 260 -1.66 5.51 18.28
N VAL A 261 -1.41 5.18 19.55
CA VAL A 261 -0.07 5.21 20.15
C VAL A 261 0.45 3.79 20.27
N LEU A 262 1.43 3.44 19.46
CA LEU A 262 2.13 2.16 19.56
C LEU A 262 3.25 2.29 20.60
N LYS A 263 3.19 1.47 21.66
CA LYS A 263 4.29 1.40 22.63
C LYS A 263 5.50 0.76 21.98
N LYS A 264 6.68 1.38 22.11
CA LYS A 264 7.93 0.71 21.74
C LYS A 264 8.11 -0.48 22.69
N ARG A 265 8.29 -1.68 22.14
CA ARG A 265 8.71 -2.84 22.94
C ARG A 265 10.10 -2.54 23.52
N SER A 266 10.29 -2.84 24.79
CA SER A 266 11.61 -2.83 25.39
C SER A 266 12.38 -4.09 24.96
N GLU A 267 13.71 -4.07 25.03
CA GLU A 267 14.52 -5.26 24.74
C GLU A 267 14.17 -6.47 25.61
N LYS A 268 13.58 -6.23 26.79
CA LYS A 268 13.13 -7.29 27.72
C LYS A 268 11.88 -8.02 27.20
N ASP A 269 11.04 -7.37 26.40
CA ASP A 269 9.80 -7.97 25.86
C ASP A 269 10.09 -8.97 24.71
N HIS A 270 11.34 -9.08 24.25
CA HIS A 270 11.78 -10.03 23.22
C HIS A 270 12.21 -11.40 23.79
N ILE A 271 12.33 -11.53 25.11
CA ILE A 271 12.82 -12.74 25.79
C ILE A 271 11.67 -13.65 26.23
N GLU A 272 10.44 -13.14 26.29
CA GLU A 272 9.25 -13.87 26.80
C GLU A 272 8.21 -14.22 25.71
N ALA A 273 8.57 -14.18 24.42
CA ALA A 273 7.64 -14.47 23.31
C ALA A 273 8.02 -15.74 22.53
#